data_6092d431c006f1813b75d6b75a686cdc
#
_entry.id   6092d431c006f1813b75d6b75a686cdc
#
_cell.length_a   1.000
_cell.length_b   1.000
_cell.length_c   1.000
_cell.angle_alpha   90.00
_cell.angle_beta   90.00
_cell.angle_gamma   90.00
#
_symmetry.space_group_name_H-M   'P 1'
#
loop_
_entity.id
_entity.type
_entity.pdbx_description
1 polymer ?
#
loop_
_entity_poly.entity_id
_entity_poly.type
_entity_poly.pdbx_seq_one_letter_code
_entity_poly.pdbx_strand_id
1 'polypeptide(L)'
;MNRHTLLRGKTALAMALCAAACSQFISAQVAPPVILQIDLTNNVLYNQDTSDISKYATEPNVTPPTASLRNFYRAENIADIVAVNGQPMKGTYANAAAATVLRTAPTPGQAIADTVRQAITVTTFEILKSDGTSIGTIVASGLFFGDAPPGSPTAAAGGNLVITGGTGAFLGARGQMSVAAAAPGVVTQRSASITEDPANRRRNGGGTVRWIAHVIPMARPEVTMLPAGPAITHSSDYSLVTASKPATQGEILLLFATSLGPVTPRVDPGQPFPSSPLAVVNSPVEVTVNGKAAEVLGAVGYPGAVDAYQVNFRLPPDTVRGPATIQVTAAWISGAPVSIPVQ
;
A
#
# COMPACT_ATOMS: atom_id res chain seq x y z
N MET A 1 -63.15 24.74 -14.38
CA MET A 1 -61.88 24.02 -14.40
C MET A 1 -60.96 24.65 -13.36
N ASN A 2 -60.70 23.92 -12.28
CA ASN A 2 -60.18 24.48 -11.02
C ASN A 2 -58.65 24.74 -11.08
N ARG A 3 -58.25 26.03 -10.90
CA ARG A 3 -56.81 26.45 -10.84
C ARG A 3 -55.99 25.71 -9.76
N HIS A 4 -56.64 25.14 -8.76
CA HIS A 4 -55.99 24.37 -7.70
C HIS A 4 -55.44 23.00 -8.13
N THR A 5 -55.99 22.37 -9.17
CA THR A 5 -55.54 21.06 -9.66
C THR A 5 -54.26 21.18 -10.50
N LEU A 6 -54.05 22.30 -11.17
CA LEU A 6 -52.83 22.57 -11.99
C LEU A 6 -51.60 22.89 -11.14
N LEU A 7 -51.79 23.50 -9.92
CA LEU A 7 -50.66 23.80 -9.03
C LEU A 7 -50.15 22.53 -8.32
N ARG A 8 -51.04 21.60 -7.97
CA ARG A 8 -50.64 20.33 -7.34
C ARG A 8 -49.85 19.41 -8.25
N GLY A 9 -50.14 19.40 -9.55
CA GLY A 9 -49.40 18.64 -10.54
C GLY A 9 -47.97 19.14 -10.79
N LYS A 10 -47.77 20.47 -10.77
CA LYS A 10 -46.45 21.09 -10.98
C LYS A 10 -45.52 20.91 -9.77
N THR A 11 -46.05 20.96 -8.54
CA THR A 11 -45.26 20.71 -7.32
C THR A 11 -44.87 19.23 -7.17
N ALA A 12 -45.76 18.30 -7.53
CA ALA A 12 -45.46 16.88 -7.50
C ALA A 12 -44.39 16.49 -8.57
N LEU A 13 -44.46 17.11 -9.74
CA LEU A 13 -43.44 16.87 -10.81
C LEU A 13 -42.07 17.47 -10.43
N ALA A 14 -42.07 18.65 -9.80
CA ALA A 14 -40.83 19.29 -9.31
C ALA A 14 -40.16 18.49 -8.17
N MET A 15 -40.94 17.94 -7.22
CA MET A 15 -40.45 17.07 -6.17
C MET A 15 -39.94 15.72 -6.71
N ALA A 16 -40.59 15.14 -7.71
CA ALA A 16 -40.14 13.92 -8.35
C ALA A 16 -38.82 14.13 -9.14
N LEU A 17 -38.64 15.26 -9.82
CA LEU A 17 -37.38 15.61 -10.46
C LEU A 17 -36.24 15.90 -9.46
N CYS A 18 -36.53 16.55 -8.33
CA CYS A 18 -35.54 16.74 -7.26
C CYS A 18 -35.14 15.40 -6.58
N ALA A 19 -36.11 14.51 -6.36
CA ALA A 19 -35.84 13.20 -5.81
C ALA A 19 -35.01 12.32 -6.79
N ALA A 20 -35.30 12.39 -8.10
CA ALA A 20 -34.54 11.70 -9.12
C ALA A 20 -33.11 12.29 -9.29
N ALA A 21 -32.93 13.60 -9.12
CA ALA A 21 -31.61 14.24 -9.13
C ALA A 21 -30.81 13.92 -7.86
N CYS A 22 -31.44 13.79 -6.69
CA CYS A 22 -30.77 13.38 -5.46
C CYS A 22 -30.38 11.91 -5.43
N SER A 23 -31.07 11.04 -6.17
CA SER A 23 -30.70 9.61 -6.25
C SER A 23 -29.48 9.31 -7.16
N GLN A 24 -28.98 10.31 -7.89
CA GLN A 24 -27.77 10.18 -8.71
C GLN A 24 -26.48 10.64 -7.99
N PHE A 25 -26.58 11.16 -6.78
CA PHE A 25 -25.43 11.21 -5.88
C PHE A 25 -25.25 9.81 -5.23
N ILE A 26 -24.99 8.80 -6.03
CA ILE A 26 -24.23 7.64 -5.56
C ILE A 26 -22.92 8.27 -5.14
N SER A 27 -22.74 8.52 -3.83
CA SER A 27 -21.44 8.87 -3.30
C SER A 27 -20.49 7.80 -3.85
N ALA A 28 -19.51 8.21 -4.63
CA ALA A 28 -18.47 7.29 -5.06
C ALA A 28 -17.93 6.67 -3.78
N GLN A 29 -18.31 5.44 -3.50
CA GLN A 29 -17.88 4.75 -2.31
C GLN A 29 -16.37 4.65 -2.44
N VAL A 30 -15.65 5.39 -1.59
CA VAL A 30 -14.19 5.35 -1.57
C VAL A 30 -13.82 3.87 -1.40
N ALA A 31 -13.10 3.34 -2.37
CA ALA A 31 -12.68 1.94 -2.30
C ALA A 31 -11.94 1.71 -0.97
N PRO A 32 -12.20 0.59 -0.27
CA PRO A 32 -11.59 0.32 1.01
C PRO A 32 -10.06 0.35 0.88
N PRO A 33 -9.33 0.69 1.94
CA PRO A 33 -7.87 0.65 1.92
C PRO A 33 -7.38 -0.78 1.62
N VAL A 34 -6.25 -0.88 0.96
CA VAL A 34 -5.54 -2.15 0.77
C VAL A 34 -4.74 -2.44 2.03
N ILE A 35 -4.86 -3.65 2.55
CA ILE A 35 -4.09 -4.08 3.72
C ILE A 35 -2.83 -4.79 3.24
N LEU A 36 -1.65 -4.25 3.61
CA LEU A 36 -0.37 -4.90 3.40
C LEU A 36 0.18 -5.38 4.75
N GLN A 37 0.55 -6.65 4.80
CA GLN A 37 1.31 -7.24 5.89
C GLN A 37 2.76 -7.36 5.42
N ILE A 38 3.67 -6.57 6.02
CA ILE A 38 5.08 -6.52 5.63
C ILE A 38 5.90 -7.20 6.72
N ASP A 39 6.50 -8.32 6.39
CA ASP A 39 7.32 -9.11 7.31
C ASP A 39 8.79 -8.72 7.19
N LEU A 40 9.38 -8.39 8.33
CA LEU A 40 10.77 -7.99 8.45
C LEU A 40 11.57 -8.97 9.29
N THR A 41 12.84 -9.13 8.95
CA THR A 41 13.83 -9.85 9.74
C THR A 41 15.11 -9.03 9.87
N ASN A 42 16.04 -9.50 10.70
CA ASN A 42 17.28 -8.77 11.00
C ASN A 42 17.02 -7.33 11.44
N ASN A 43 15.96 -7.12 12.21
CA ASN A 43 15.56 -5.81 12.72
C ASN A 43 16.50 -5.37 13.83
N VAL A 44 17.31 -4.35 13.58
CA VAL A 44 18.31 -3.81 14.51
C VAL A 44 18.09 -2.33 14.70
N LEU A 45 18.05 -1.91 15.96
CA LEU A 45 18.00 -0.53 16.40
C LEU A 45 19.40 -0.08 16.81
N TYR A 46 19.95 0.87 16.09
CA TYR A 46 21.22 1.53 16.39
C TYR A 46 20.93 2.78 17.22
N ASN A 47 21.35 2.78 18.48
CA ASN A 47 21.07 3.86 19.41
C ASN A 47 22.26 4.78 19.61
N GLN A 48 21.99 6.08 19.64
CA GLN A 48 22.91 7.10 20.10
C GLN A 48 22.24 7.91 21.21
N ASP A 49 22.83 7.91 22.39
CA ASP A 49 22.44 8.81 23.48
C ASP A 49 22.91 10.21 23.15
N THR A 50 21.99 11.18 23.06
CA THR A 50 22.27 12.57 22.77
C THR A 50 22.17 13.45 24.02
N SER A 51 21.93 12.87 25.19
CA SER A 51 21.90 13.58 26.50
C SER A 51 23.25 13.65 27.20
N ASP A 52 24.33 13.62 26.45
CA ASP A 52 25.70 13.81 27.01
C ASP A 52 25.87 15.25 27.50
N ILE A 53 25.98 15.41 28.82
CA ILE A 53 26.07 16.69 29.50
C ILE A 53 27.27 17.50 29.00
N SER A 54 28.37 16.86 28.62
CA SER A 54 29.58 17.55 28.14
C SER A 54 29.35 18.32 26.83
N LYS A 55 28.26 18.05 26.13
CA LYS A 55 27.89 18.67 24.84
C LYS A 55 26.84 19.76 24.98
N TYR A 56 26.29 19.99 26.14
CA TYR A 56 25.40 21.12 26.34
C TYR A 56 26.13 22.44 26.19
N ALA A 57 25.50 23.39 25.52
CA ALA A 57 25.97 24.77 25.55
C ALA A 57 25.99 25.25 27.00
N THR A 58 27.04 25.93 27.40
CA THR A 58 27.19 26.49 28.73
C THR A 58 26.32 27.75 28.90
N GLU A 59 24.99 27.55 28.79
CA GLU A 59 24.04 28.60 29.14
C GLU A 59 23.93 28.67 30.66
N PRO A 60 24.19 29.86 31.28
CA PRO A 60 24.28 29.95 32.73
C PRO A 60 22.99 29.65 33.50
N ASN A 61 21.85 29.57 32.80
CA ASN A 61 20.56 29.32 33.40
C ASN A 61 20.00 27.91 33.10
N VAL A 62 20.74 27.06 32.40
CA VAL A 62 20.31 25.69 32.10
C VAL A 62 20.85 24.75 33.17
N THR A 63 19.96 24.19 33.95
CA THR A 63 20.31 23.13 34.89
C THR A 63 20.51 21.84 34.11
N PRO A 64 21.72 21.23 34.09
CA PRO A 64 21.91 19.94 33.40
C PRO A 64 20.98 18.89 33.95
N PRO A 65 20.40 18.01 33.11
CA PRO A 65 19.61 16.89 33.58
C PRO A 65 20.51 15.99 34.45
N THR A 66 19.93 15.37 35.47
CA THR A 66 20.64 14.37 36.26
C THR A 66 21.04 13.19 35.38
N ALA A 67 22.21 12.61 35.64
CA ALA A 67 22.79 11.52 34.82
C ALA A 67 21.90 10.29 34.65
N SER A 68 20.84 10.14 35.45
CA SER A 68 19.85 9.06 35.37
C SER A 68 18.73 9.30 34.39
N LEU A 69 18.58 10.49 33.80
CA LEU A 69 17.52 10.86 32.89
C LEU A 69 18.08 10.98 31.47
N ARG A 70 17.95 9.90 30.70
CA ARG A 70 18.16 9.94 29.25
C ARG A 70 16.96 10.61 28.61
N ASN A 71 17.00 11.92 28.48
CA ASN A 71 15.87 12.69 27.97
C ASN A 71 15.79 12.69 26.45
N PHE A 72 16.95 12.53 25.78
CA PHE A 72 17.01 12.57 24.32
C PHE A 72 17.89 11.47 23.77
N TYR A 73 17.47 10.85 22.68
CA TYR A 73 18.31 9.95 21.91
C TYR A 73 17.94 9.99 20.43
N ARG A 74 18.88 9.58 19.59
CA ARG A 74 18.64 9.26 18.19
C ARG A 74 18.71 7.76 18.00
N ALA A 75 17.92 7.29 17.08
CA ALA A 75 17.89 5.87 16.73
C ALA A 75 17.71 5.72 15.24
N GLU A 76 18.50 4.81 14.67
CA GLU A 76 18.35 4.35 13.31
C GLU A 76 17.93 2.87 13.37
N ASN A 77 16.84 2.53 12.72
CA ASN A 77 16.37 1.14 12.67
C ASN A 77 16.45 0.63 11.25
N ILE A 78 17.09 -0.52 11.07
CA ILE A 78 17.28 -1.15 9.76
C ILE A 78 16.85 -2.60 9.84
N ALA A 79 16.08 -3.06 8.82
CA ALA A 79 15.68 -4.46 8.69
C ALA A 79 15.60 -4.87 7.22
N ASP A 80 15.52 -6.18 6.99
CA ASP A 80 15.27 -6.75 5.67
C ASP A 80 13.79 -7.09 5.53
N ILE A 81 13.15 -6.67 4.43
CA ILE A 81 11.82 -7.15 4.04
C ILE A 81 11.99 -8.56 3.48
N VAL A 82 11.19 -9.51 3.96
CA VAL A 82 11.24 -10.92 3.52
C VAL A 82 9.95 -11.40 2.91
N ALA A 83 8.82 -10.77 3.23
CA ALA A 83 7.54 -11.08 2.61
C ALA A 83 6.59 -9.88 2.65
N VAL A 84 5.65 -9.85 1.70
CA VAL A 84 4.48 -8.97 1.69
C VAL A 84 3.24 -9.83 1.42
N ASN A 85 2.25 -9.75 2.31
CA ASN A 85 1.04 -10.59 2.28
C ASN A 85 1.34 -12.09 2.11
N GLY A 86 2.42 -12.57 2.76
CA GLY A 86 2.87 -13.95 2.70
C GLY A 86 3.62 -14.34 1.42
N GLN A 87 3.70 -13.48 0.42
CA GLN A 87 4.52 -13.70 -0.78
C GLN A 87 5.97 -13.35 -0.49
N PRO A 88 6.94 -14.22 -0.79
CA PRO A 88 8.37 -13.94 -0.61
C PRO A 88 8.81 -12.73 -1.43
N MET A 89 9.36 -11.73 -0.74
CA MET A 89 9.85 -10.48 -1.31
C MET A 89 11.25 -10.20 -0.77
N LYS A 90 11.90 -9.18 -1.32
CA LYS A 90 13.11 -8.57 -0.77
C LYS A 90 12.85 -7.09 -0.51
N GLY A 91 13.76 -6.47 0.18
CA GLY A 91 13.72 -5.03 0.36
C GLY A 91 14.40 -4.60 1.63
N THR A 92 14.34 -3.31 1.86
CA THR A 92 14.93 -2.66 3.01
C THR A 92 13.88 -1.85 3.76
N TYR A 93 13.87 -2.01 5.05
CA TYR A 93 13.21 -1.12 5.98
C TYR A 93 14.27 -0.22 6.61
N ALA A 94 14.06 1.07 6.56
CA ALA A 94 14.89 2.06 7.22
C ALA A 94 14.01 3.04 7.99
N ASN A 95 14.39 3.33 9.23
CA ASN A 95 13.69 4.26 10.09
C ASN A 95 14.70 5.15 10.79
N ALA A 96 14.44 6.45 10.79
CA ALA A 96 15.17 7.44 11.57
C ALA A 96 14.24 8.04 12.62
N ALA A 97 14.64 7.99 13.89
CA ALA A 97 13.85 8.47 15.01
C ALA A 97 14.63 9.42 15.89
N ALA A 98 13.98 10.52 16.28
CA ALA A 98 14.42 11.37 17.39
C ALA A 98 13.47 11.16 18.56
N ALA A 99 13.96 10.71 19.70
CA ALA A 99 13.13 10.38 20.83
C ALA A 99 13.42 11.29 22.03
N THR A 100 12.33 11.66 22.70
CA THR A 100 12.32 12.33 23.98
C THR A 100 11.72 11.39 25.01
N VAL A 101 12.45 11.10 26.07
CA VAL A 101 11.95 10.32 27.20
C VAL A 101 11.44 11.31 28.24
N LEU A 102 10.12 11.38 28.37
CA LEU A 102 9.47 12.14 29.41
C LEU A 102 9.24 11.28 30.65
N ARG A 103 8.72 11.84 31.73
CA ARG A 103 8.52 11.13 32.98
C ARG A 103 7.67 9.87 32.81
N THR A 104 8.11 8.77 33.39
CA THR A 104 7.36 7.51 33.40
C THR A 104 6.29 7.46 34.49
N ALA A 105 6.35 8.39 35.48
CA ALA A 105 5.35 8.52 36.55
C ALA A 105 4.98 10.01 36.69
N PRO A 106 3.83 10.45 36.15
CA PRO A 106 3.42 11.83 36.25
C PRO A 106 3.05 12.20 37.68
N THR A 107 3.38 13.39 38.08
CA THR A 107 2.81 14.00 39.30
C THR A 107 1.36 14.38 38.98
N PRO A 108 0.40 14.15 39.89
CA PRO A 108 -0.98 14.55 39.67
C PRO A 108 -1.08 16.03 39.24
N GLY A 109 -1.85 16.31 38.16
CA GLY A 109 -2.00 17.65 37.59
C GLY A 109 -0.99 18.03 36.52
N GLN A 110 -0.01 17.18 36.19
CA GLN A 110 0.86 17.38 35.04
C GLN A 110 0.18 17.03 33.71
N ALA A 111 0.60 17.69 32.64
CA ALA A 111 0.10 17.40 31.31
C ALA A 111 0.41 15.95 30.89
N ILE A 112 -0.50 15.34 30.14
CA ILE A 112 -0.35 13.97 29.63
C ILE A 112 0.95 13.80 28.84
N ALA A 113 1.42 14.85 28.16
CA ALA A 113 2.69 14.85 27.43
C ALA A 113 3.91 14.55 28.32
N ASP A 114 3.82 14.82 29.63
CA ASP A 114 4.92 14.54 30.56
C ASP A 114 5.01 13.06 30.97
N THR A 115 4.11 12.22 30.49
CA THR A 115 3.96 10.83 30.93
C THR A 115 4.36 9.80 29.89
N VAL A 116 4.57 10.20 28.65
CA VAL A 116 4.73 9.28 27.53
C VAL A 116 6.09 9.48 26.87
N ARG A 117 6.78 8.36 26.69
CA ARG A 117 7.95 8.29 25.82
C ARG A 117 7.50 8.43 24.37
N GLN A 118 7.97 9.44 23.69
CA GLN A 118 7.63 9.72 22.29
C GLN A 118 8.88 9.73 21.42
N ALA A 119 8.78 9.14 20.24
CA ALA A 119 9.75 9.27 19.18
C ALA A 119 9.07 9.81 17.92
N ILE A 120 9.58 10.91 17.37
CA ILE A 120 9.21 11.39 16.05
C ILE A 120 10.03 10.56 15.06
N THR A 121 9.35 9.92 14.12
CA THR A 121 9.99 8.98 13.20
C THR A 121 9.62 9.24 11.76
N VAL A 122 10.57 8.95 10.86
CA VAL A 122 10.36 8.83 9.42
C VAL A 122 10.81 7.42 9.03
N THR A 123 9.96 6.72 8.31
CA THR A 123 10.12 5.31 7.97
C THR A 123 9.97 5.13 6.47
N THR A 124 10.86 4.35 5.87
CA THR A 124 10.81 3.98 4.44
C THR A 124 10.87 2.47 4.30
N PHE A 125 9.97 1.94 3.48
CA PHE A 125 9.96 0.55 3.04
C PHE A 125 10.26 0.54 1.54
N GLU A 126 11.41 0.01 1.14
CA GLU A 126 11.73 -0.26 -0.26
C GLU A 126 11.36 -1.70 -0.57
N ILE A 127 10.38 -1.92 -1.43
CA ILE A 127 9.84 -3.24 -1.73
C ILE A 127 10.34 -3.68 -3.10
N LEU A 128 11.02 -4.83 -3.12
CA LEU A 128 11.61 -5.45 -4.30
C LEU A 128 11.04 -6.85 -4.50
N LYS A 129 10.99 -7.33 -5.73
CA LYS A 129 10.80 -8.74 -6.03
C LYS A 129 11.98 -9.57 -5.51
N SER A 130 11.82 -10.88 -5.46
CA SER A 130 12.86 -11.82 -5.04
C SER A 130 14.13 -11.74 -5.90
N ASP A 131 14.04 -11.33 -7.17
CA ASP A 131 15.14 -11.10 -8.08
C ASP A 131 15.84 -9.74 -7.89
N GLY A 132 15.30 -8.87 -7.01
CA GLY A 132 15.82 -7.53 -6.75
C GLY A 132 15.18 -6.43 -7.60
N THR A 133 14.23 -6.76 -8.48
CA THR A 133 13.53 -5.76 -9.29
C THR A 133 12.66 -4.88 -8.39
N SER A 134 12.78 -3.55 -8.52
CA SER A 134 12.03 -2.59 -7.70
C SER A 134 10.54 -2.57 -8.06
N ILE A 135 9.68 -2.72 -7.04
CA ILE A 135 8.24 -2.54 -7.14
C ILE A 135 7.87 -1.11 -6.75
N GLY A 136 8.46 -0.58 -5.69
CA GLY A 136 8.22 0.77 -5.22
C GLY A 136 8.56 0.96 -3.75
N THR A 137 8.31 2.17 -3.25
CA THR A 137 8.53 2.52 -1.84
C THR A 137 7.25 2.97 -1.17
N ILE A 138 7.16 2.75 0.14
CA ILE A 138 6.15 3.37 1.02
C ILE A 138 6.91 4.20 2.05
N VAL A 139 6.50 5.46 2.22
CA VAL A 139 7.06 6.38 3.21
C VAL A 139 6.00 6.73 4.23
N ALA A 140 6.34 6.63 5.51
CA ALA A 140 5.46 6.98 6.61
C ALA A 140 6.19 7.81 7.67
N SER A 141 5.43 8.64 8.40
CA SER A 141 5.95 9.43 9.51
C SER A 141 4.93 9.55 10.63
N GLY A 142 5.39 9.85 11.83
CA GLY A 142 4.49 10.03 12.96
C GLY A 142 5.18 9.84 14.29
N LEU A 143 4.38 9.54 15.31
CA LEU A 143 4.84 9.25 16.65
C LEU A 143 4.94 7.74 16.87
N PHE A 144 6.07 7.31 17.38
CA PHE A 144 6.31 5.94 17.82
C PHE A 144 6.31 5.90 19.34
N PHE A 145 5.76 4.88 19.95
CA PHE A 145 5.44 4.75 21.36
C PHE A 145 4.25 5.61 21.82
N GLY A 146 3.29 4.98 22.38
CA GLY A 146 2.02 5.50 22.86
C GLY A 146 0.87 4.57 22.50
N ASP A 147 -0.29 4.84 23.06
CA ASP A 147 -1.48 4.07 22.74
C ASP A 147 -1.91 4.33 21.29
N ALA A 148 -2.28 3.28 20.60
CA ALA A 148 -2.79 3.41 19.26
C ALA A 148 -4.17 4.13 19.31
N PRO A 149 -4.36 5.22 18.54
CA PRO A 149 -5.65 5.90 18.51
C PRO A 149 -6.73 5.01 17.90
N PRO A 150 -8.02 5.29 18.15
CA PRO A 150 -9.11 4.57 17.50
C PRO A 150 -8.96 4.55 15.98
N GLY A 151 -9.21 3.39 15.38
CA GLY A 151 -9.08 3.21 13.93
C GLY A 151 -7.66 2.91 13.43
N SER A 152 -6.69 2.76 14.33
CA SER A 152 -5.36 2.25 13.98
C SER A 152 -5.43 0.83 13.39
N PRO A 153 -4.49 0.45 12.49
CA PRO A 153 -4.43 -0.89 11.90
C PRO A 153 -4.32 -2.01 12.93
N THR A 154 -3.72 -1.74 14.07
CA THR A 154 -3.58 -2.69 15.17
C THR A 154 -3.79 -1.98 16.49
N ALA A 155 -4.68 -2.54 17.34
CA ALA A 155 -5.01 -1.95 18.64
C ALA A 155 -3.90 -2.14 19.71
N ALA A 156 -3.01 -3.12 19.51
CA ALA A 156 -1.99 -3.51 20.50
C ALA A 156 -0.56 -3.16 20.05
N ALA A 157 -0.40 -2.34 19.03
CA ALA A 157 0.92 -2.05 18.47
C ALA A 157 1.54 -0.79 19.06
N GLY A 158 2.84 -0.81 19.15
CA GLY A 158 3.60 0.42 19.36
C GLY A 158 3.65 1.24 18.08
N GLY A 159 3.20 2.49 18.16
CA GLY A 159 3.28 3.43 17.05
C GLY A 159 2.07 3.46 16.13
N ASN A 160 1.85 4.65 15.61
CA ASN A 160 0.84 4.93 14.61
C ASN A 160 1.41 5.95 13.64
N LEU A 161 1.77 5.46 12.46
CA LEU A 161 2.39 6.26 11.43
C LEU A 161 1.39 6.59 10.33
N VAL A 162 1.43 7.82 9.85
CA VAL A 162 0.71 8.24 8.66
C VAL A 162 1.54 7.89 7.43
N ILE A 163 0.99 7.18 6.49
CA ILE A 163 1.59 6.99 5.17
C ILE A 163 1.50 8.32 4.44
N THR A 164 2.66 8.94 4.22
CA THR A 164 2.77 10.28 3.64
C THR A 164 2.99 10.27 2.14
N GLY A 165 3.40 9.13 1.58
CA GLY A 165 3.62 8.94 0.16
C GLY A 165 4.21 7.58 -0.17
N GLY A 166 4.53 7.44 -1.46
CA GLY A 166 5.20 6.26 -2.00
C GLY A 166 5.65 6.52 -3.44
N THR A 167 6.40 5.60 -4.00
CA THR A 167 6.88 5.62 -5.39
C THR A 167 6.57 4.31 -6.10
N GLY A 168 6.75 4.27 -7.40
CA GLY A 168 6.49 3.07 -8.20
C GLY A 168 5.02 2.67 -8.13
N ALA A 169 4.74 1.41 -7.80
CA ALA A 169 3.38 0.92 -7.66
C ALA A 169 2.59 1.58 -6.51
N PHE A 170 3.26 2.26 -5.58
CA PHE A 170 2.66 2.96 -4.45
C PHE A 170 2.69 4.48 -4.62
N LEU A 171 2.84 4.99 -5.85
CA LEU A 171 2.89 6.43 -6.13
C LEU A 171 1.68 7.14 -5.50
N GLY A 172 1.95 8.21 -4.73
CA GLY A 172 0.92 9.01 -4.09
C GLY A 172 0.13 8.33 -2.99
N ALA A 173 0.53 7.13 -2.52
CA ALA A 173 -0.13 6.41 -1.45
C ALA A 173 -0.34 7.26 -0.20
N ARG A 174 -1.46 7.05 0.48
CA ARG A 174 -1.84 7.64 1.77
C ARG A 174 -2.32 6.53 2.69
N GLY A 175 -2.53 6.85 3.94
CA GLY A 175 -3.10 5.89 4.88
C GLY A 175 -2.40 5.92 6.22
N GLN A 176 -2.36 4.78 6.88
CA GLN A 176 -1.75 4.63 8.19
C GLN A 176 -1.13 3.24 8.34
N MET A 177 -0.15 3.13 9.22
CA MET A 177 0.49 1.85 9.50
C MET A 177 1.01 1.77 10.92
N SER A 178 1.11 0.55 11.42
CA SER A 178 1.66 0.25 12.75
C SER A 178 2.29 -1.14 12.80
N VAL A 179 3.07 -1.38 13.84
CA VAL A 179 3.67 -2.69 14.12
C VAL A 179 2.61 -3.62 14.71
N ALA A 180 2.49 -4.83 14.20
CA ALA A 180 1.66 -5.86 14.78
C ALA A 180 2.25 -6.36 16.11
N ALA A 181 1.37 -6.78 17.03
CA ALA A 181 1.81 -7.44 18.26
C ALA A 181 2.58 -8.72 17.92
N ALA A 182 3.75 -8.89 18.55
CA ALA A 182 4.53 -10.09 18.38
C ALA A 182 3.94 -11.25 19.18
N ALA A 183 4.14 -12.47 18.69
CA ALA A 183 3.84 -13.66 19.48
C ALA A 183 4.75 -13.71 20.72
N PRO A 184 4.30 -14.31 21.82
CA PRO A 184 5.11 -14.49 23.03
C PRO A 184 6.46 -15.16 22.73
N GLY A 185 7.55 -14.61 23.27
CA GLY A 185 8.91 -15.13 23.08
C GLY A 185 9.61 -14.71 21.78
N VAL A 186 8.93 -14.00 20.88
CA VAL A 186 9.55 -13.48 19.66
C VAL A 186 10.37 -12.23 19.99
N VAL A 187 11.66 -12.24 19.63
CA VAL A 187 12.52 -11.06 19.67
C VAL A 187 12.19 -10.18 18.47
N THR A 188 11.59 -9.01 18.73
CA THR A 188 11.17 -8.10 17.68
C THR A 188 12.28 -7.17 17.18
N GLN A 189 13.31 -6.94 18.04
CA GLN A 189 14.37 -5.99 17.76
C GLN A 189 15.62 -6.31 18.60
N ARG A 190 16.78 -6.21 17.99
CA ARG A 190 18.06 -6.19 18.70
C ARG A 190 18.55 -4.73 18.79
N SER A 191 19.01 -4.31 19.95
CA SER A 191 19.69 -3.01 20.09
C SER A 191 21.18 -3.18 19.85
N ALA A 192 21.78 -2.24 19.14
CA ALA A 192 23.19 -2.18 18.85
C ALA A 192 23.73 -0.76 19.09
N SER A 193 25.04 -0.65 19.35
CA SER A 193 25.71 0.66 19.35
C SER A 193 25.70 1.26 17.95
N ILE A 194 25.59 2.59 17.85
CA ILE A 194 25.75 3.32 16.59
C ILE A 194 27.14 3.09 15.95
N THR A 195 28.10 2.60 16.71
CA THR A 195 29.44 2.24 16.20
C THR A 195 29.52 0.85 15.59
N GLU A 196 28.48 0.03 15.72
CA GLU A 196 28.43 -1.26 15.00
C GLU A 196 28.26 -1.03 13.51
N ASP A 197 29.14 -1.61 12.69
CA ASP A 197 28.99 -1.56 11.24
C ASP A 197 27.66 -2.25 10.81
N PRO A 198 26.72 -1.52 10.17
CA PRO A 198 25.48 -2.07 9.70
C PRO A 198 25.62 -3.25 8.74
N ALA A 199 26.76 -3.39 8.05
CA ALA A 199 27.06 -4.56 7.20
C ALA A 199 27.09 -5.87 7.98
N ASN A 200 27.39 -5.81 9.28
CA ASN A 200 27.41 -6.97 10.16
C ASN A 200 26.02 -7.38 10.71
N ARG A 201 25.00 -6.60 10.44
CA ARG A 201 23.63 -6.80 10.97
C ARG A 201 23.11 -8.23 10.79
N ARG A 202 23.22 -8.77 9.58
CA ARG A 202 22.74 -10.13 9.27
C ARG A 202 23.55 -11.20 9.98
N ARG A 203 24.86 -11.02 10.10
CA ARG A 203 25.75 -11.95 10.80
C ARG A 203 25.50 -11.97 12.31
N ASN A 204 25.30 -10.79 12.89
CA ASN A 204 25.09 -10.63 14.33
C ASN A 204 23.64 -10.92 14.75
N GLY A 205 22.75 -11.11 13.76
CA GLY A 205 21.34 -11.33 13.98
C GLY A 205 20.56 -10.06 14.31
N GLY A 206 19.24 -10.19 14.30
CA GLY A 206 18.30 -9.12 14.63
C GLY A 206 16.93 -9.71 14.97
N GLY A 207 15.95 -8.82 15.22
CA GLY A 207 14.59 -9.22 15.52
C GLY A 207 13.76 -9.52 14.28
N THR A 208 12.54 -10.00 14.54
CA THR A 208 11.50 -10.24 13.51
C THR A 208 10.26 -9.43 13.86
N VAL A 209 9.74 -8.68 12.92
CA VAL A 209 8.58 -7.82 13.16
C VAL A 209 7.67 -7.79 11.93
N ARG A 210 6.37 -7.68 12.17
CA ARG A 210 5.35 -7.50 11.12
C ARG A 210 4.77 -6.11 11.21
N TRP A 211 4.70 -5.43 10.08
CA TRP A 211 3.98 -4.18 9.92
C TRP A 211 2.66 -4.43 9.22
N ILE A 212 1.62 -3.72 9.66
CA ILE A 212 0.32 -3.69 9.01
C ILE A 212 0.12 -2.28 8.45
N ALA A 213 -0.04 -2.17 7.14
CA ALA A 213 -0.28 -0.91 6.46
C ALA A 213 -1.68 -0.92 5.83
N HIS A 214 -2.49 0.07 6.17
CA HIS A 214 -3.73 0.40 5.48
C HIS A 214 -3.41 1.45 4.43
N VAL A 215 -3.25 1.01 3.18
CA VAL A 215 -2.83 1.85 2.06
C VAL A 215 -4.04 2.29 1.26
N ILE A 216 -4.20 3.59 1.07
CA ILE A 216 -5.14 4.19 0.13
C ILE A 216 -4.31 4.55 -1.11
N PRO A 217 -4.38 3.75 -2.20
CA PRO A 217 -3.59 4.02 -3.40
C PRO A 217 -4.16 5.22 -4.15
N MET A 218 -3.29 5.98 -4.81
CA MET A 218 -3.70 7.08 -5.69
C MET A 218 -4.39 6.57 -6.96
N ALA A 219 -3.90 5.46 -7.50
CA ALA A 219 -4.47 4.78 -8.66
C ALA A 219 -4.60 3.28 -8.37
N ARG A 220 -5.53 2.62 -9.07
CA ARG A 220 -5.73 1.18 -9.03
C ARG A 220 -5.62 0.62 -10.44
N PRO A 221 -5.22 -0.64 -10.61
CA PRO A 221 -5.37 -1.32 -11.89
C PRO A 221 -6.80 -1.17 -12.42
N GLU A 222 -6.95 -0.71 -13.64
CA GLU A 222 -8.27 -0.53 -14.25
C GLU A 222 -8.29 -1.16 -15.64
N VAL A 223 -9.20 -2.11 -15.83
CA VAL A 223 -9.44 -2.69 -17.16
C VAL A 223 -10.04 -1.62 -18.05
N THR A 224 -9.41 -1.38 -19.20
CA THR A 224 -9.90 -0.42 -20.18
C THR A 224 -11.30 -0.78 -20.65
N MET A 225 -12.23 0.17 -20.61
CA MET A 225 -13.60 -0.04 -21.10
C MET A 225 -13.75 0.54 -22.50
N LEU A 226 -14.27 -0.28 -23.41
CA LEU A 226 -14.64 0.10 -24.77
C LEU A 226 -16.18 0.19 -24.87
N PRO A 227 -16.73 0.84 -25.91
CA PRO A 227 -18.19 0.87 -26.11
C PRO A 227 -18.86 -0.50 -26.15
N ALA A 228 -18.14 -1.53 -26.58
CA ALA A 228 -18.64 -2.91 -26.70
C ALA A 228 -18.37 -3.78 -25.47
N GLY A 229 -17.71 -3.25 -24.43
CA GLY A 229 -17.38 -3.98 -23.20
C GLY A 229 -15.93 -3.81 -22.75
N PRO A 230 -15.47 -4.59 -21.76
CA PRO A 230 -14.08 -4.52 -21.29
C PRO A 230 -13.10 -4.90 -22.40
N ALA A 231 -11.95 -4.23 -22.47
CA ALA A 231 -10.90 -4.52 -23.45
C ALA A 231 -10.19 -5.84 -23.09
N ILE A 232 -10.92 -6.93 -23.29
CA ILE A 232 -10.41 -8.30 -23.15
C ILE A 232 -10.63 -9.00 -24.48
N THR A 233 -9.56 -9.52 -25.10
CA THR A 233 -9.58 -10.10 -26.43
C THR A 233 -9.14 -11.54 -26.44
N HIS A 234 -9.58 -12.29 -27.44
CA HIS A 234 -9.06 -13.61 -27.76
C HIS A 234 -7.59 -13.50 -28.23
N SER A 235 -6.71 -14.35 -27.72
CA SER A 235 -5.29 -14.32 -28.15
C SER A 235 -5.11 -14.85 -29.58
N SER A 236 -6.06 -15.61 -30.09
CA SER A 236 -5.99 -16.27 -31.40
C SER A 236 -6.16 -15.32 -32.59
N ASP A 237 -6.99 -14.26 -32.43
CA ASP A 237 -7.33 -13.36 -33.52
C ASP A 237 -7.53 -11.89 -33.09
N TYR A 238 -7.23 -11.58 -31.82
CA TYR A 238 -7.34 -10.26 -31.21
C TYR A 238 -8.75 -9.66 -31.22
N SER A 239 -9.79 -10.45 -31.55
CA SER A 239 -11.17 -9.96 -31.49
C SER A 239 -11.62 -9.81 -30.03
N LEU A 240 -12.50 -8.82 -29.79
CA LEU A 240 -13.03 -8.54 -28.46
C LEU A 240 -13.94 -9.70 -27.99
N VAL A 241 -13.82 -10.06 -26.70
CA VAL A 241 -14.75 -10.99 -26.07
C VAL A 241 -16.10 -10.30 -25.88
N THR A 242 -17.14 -10.81 -26.54
CA THR A 242 -18.50 -10.24 -26.55
C THR A 242 -19.55 -11.33 -26.42
N ALA A 243 -20.82 -10.93 -26.25
CA ALA A 243 -21.93 -11.91 -26.22
C ALA A 243 -22.05 -12.73 -27.52
N SER A 244 -21.67 -12.15 -28.67
CA SER A 244 -21.67 -12.86 -29.95
C SER A 244 -20.42 -13.73 -30.18
N LYS A 245 -19.34 -13.46 -29.43
CA LYS A 245 -18.10 -14.20 -29.45
C LYS A 245 -17.60 -14.35 -28.01
N PRO A 246 -18.18 -15.24 -27.21
CA PRO A 246 -17.81 -15.44 -25.81
C PRO A 246 -16.46 -16.17 -25.69
N ALA A 247 -15.78 -15.98 -24.57
CA ALA A 247 -14.56 -16.69 -24.25
C ALA A 247 -14.81 -18.18 -24.04
N THR A 248 -13.82 -19.01 -24.34
CA THR A 248 -13.88 -20.45 -24.15
C THR A 248 -13.04 -20.86 -22.92
N GLN A 249 -13.54 -21.84 -22.17
CA GLN A 249 -12.81 -22.42 -21.03
C GLN A 249 -11.40 -22.88 -21.46
N GLY A 250 -10.37 -22.54 -20.66
CA GLY A 250 -8.97 -22.87 -20.95
C GLY A 250 -8.28 -21.98 -21.99
N GLU A 251 -9.00 -21.04 -22.59
CA GLU A 251 -8.48 -20.12 -23.60
C GLU A 251 -7.50 -19.11 -22.99
N ILE A 252 -6.53 -18.67 -23.81
CA ILE A 252 -5.66 -17.53 -23.45
C ILE A 252 -6.34 -16.25 -23.91
N LEU A 253 -6.50 -15.32 -22.98
CA LEU A 253 -7.09 -14.01 -23.19
C LEU A 253 -6.04 -12.92 -22.97
N LEU A 254 -6.20 -11.79 -23.67
CA LEU A 254 -5.39 -10.59 -23.52
C LEU A 254 -6.26 -9.51 -22.86
N LEU A 255 -5.88 -9.08 -21.68
CA LEU A 255 -6.54 -8.02 -20.92
C LEU A 255 -5.73 -6.75 -21.05
N PHE A 256 -6.38 -5.63 -21.39
CA PHE A 256 -5.75 -4.33 -21.43
C PHE A 256 -6.20 -3.49 -20.23
N ALA A 257 -5.20 -2.93 -19.51
CA ALA A 257 -5.44 -2.20 -18.28
C ALA A 257 -4.47 -1.01 -18.15
N THR A 258 -4.73 -0.14 -17.18
CA THR A 258 -3.86 0.95 -16.75
C THR A 258 -3.33 0.70 -15.35
N SER A 259 -2.32 1.48 -14.91
CA SER A 259 -1.85 1.54 -13.52
C SER A 259 -1.31 0.22 -12.94
N LEU A 260 -0.58 -0.58 -13.74
CA LEU A 260 0.06 -1.80 -13.23
C LEU A 260 1.42 -1.53 -12.55
N GLY A 261 1.89 -0.29 -12.55
CA GLY A 261 3.12 0.10 -11.88
C GLY A 261 4.36 0.16 -12.79
N PRO A 262 5.56 0.20 -12.20
CA PRO A 262 6.80 0.35 -12.95
C PRO A 262 7.12 -0.88 -13.81
N VAL A 263 7.97 -0.65 -14.82
CA VAL A 263 8.38 -1.68 -15.79
C VAL A 263 9.91 -1.79 -15.89
N THR A 264 10.37 -2.90 -16.43
CA THR A 264 11.79 -3.13 -16.80
C THR A 264 11.85 -3.54 -18.29
N PRO A 265 12.66 -2.88 -19.15
CA PRO A 265 13.45 -1.69 -18.82
C PRO A 265 12.59 -0.48 -18.42
N ARG A 266 13.19 0.41 -17.62
CA ARG A 266 12.50 1.61 -17.14
C ARG A 266 12.03 2.48 -18.31
N VAL A 267 10.81 2.97 -18.20
CA VAL A 267 10.24 3.97 -19.09
C VAL A 267 9.85 5.19 -18.25
N ASP A 268 10.23 6.37 -18.69
CA ASP A 268 9.92 7.60 -17.97
C ASP A 268 8.43 7.95 -18.08
N PRO A 269 7.84 8.58 -17.05
CA PRO A 269 6.43 8.97 -17.06
C PRO A 269 6.06 9.79 -18.31
N GLY A 270 4.94 9.45 -18.93
CA GLY A 270 4.45 10.13 -20.13
C GLY A 270 5.11 9.68 -21.44
N GLN A 271 6.07 8.77 -21.41
CA GLN A 271 6.67 8.18 -22.61
C GLN A 271 5.96 6.89 -23.01
N PRO A 272 5.85 6.61 -24.32
CA PRO A 272 5.29 5.37 -24.81
C PRO A 272 6.20 4.17 -24.50
N PHE A 273 5.61 3.02 -24.23
CA PHE A 273 6.36 1.79 -24.03
C PHE A 273 7.06 1.34 -25.31
N PRO A 274 8.33 0.85 -25.21
CA PRO A 274 9.08 0.35 -26.37
C PRO A 274 8.50 -0.96 -26.89
N SER A 275 8.68 -1.18 -28.20
CA SER A 275 8.34 -2.47 -28.82
C SER A 275 9.45 -3.52 -28.69
N SER A 276 10.69 -3.08 -28.42
CA SER A 276 11.85 -3.97 -28.22
C SER A 276 12.93 -3.23 -27.41
N PRO A 277 13.42 -3.81 -26.29
CA PRO A 277 12.79 -4.94 -25.61
C PRO A 277 11.42 -4.55 -25.03
N LEU A 278 10.53 -5.53 -24.84
CA LEU A 278 9.24 -5.28 -24.20
C LEU A 278 9.45 -4.82 -22.76
N ALA A 279 8.68 -3.84 -22.32
CA ALA A 279 8.69 -3.30 -20.96
C ALA A 279 7.87 -4.21 -20.02
N VAL A 280 8.53 -5.12 -19.31
CA VAL A 280 7.89 -6.09 -18.41
C VAL A 280 7.46 -5.40 -17.12
N VAL A 281 6.23 -5.66 -16.65
CA VAL A 281 5.71 -5.12 -15.39
C VAL A 281 6.48 -5.67 -14.19
N ASN A 282 6.94 -4.77 -13.32
CA ASN A 282 7.70 -5.14 -12.12
C ASN A 282 6.82 -5.68 -10.99
N SER A 283 5.60 -5.15 -10.85
CA SER A 283 4.65 -5.56 -9.82
C SER A 283 4.27 -7.04 -9.97
N PRO A 284 4.04 -7.79 -8.88
CA PRO A 284 3.28 -9.03 -8.96
C PRO A 284 1.90 -8.72 -9.56
N VAL A 285 1.56 -9.40 -10.65
CA VAL A 285 0.26 -9.25 -11.32
C VAL A 285 -0.53 -10.53 -11.14
N GLU A 286 -1.77 -10.39 -10.68
CA GLU A 286 -2.71 -11.48 -10.50
C GLU A 286 -3.99 -11.17 -11.28
N VAL A 287 -4.61 -12.21 -11.83
CA VAL A 287 -5.95 -12.14 -12.42
C VAL A 287 -6.82 -13.16 -11.72
N THR A 288 -8.01 -12.77 -11.31
CA THR A 288 -9.01 -13.71 -10.81
C THR A 288 -10.20 -13.80 -11.74
N VAL A 289 -10.75 -15.00 -11.85
CA VAL A 289 -11.98 -15.31 -12.59
C VAL A 289 -12.99 -15.87 -11.60
N ASN A 290 -14.10 -15.17 -11.37
CA ASN A 290 -15.10 -15.51 -10.34
C ASN A 290 -14.44 -15.71 -8.94
N GLY A 291 -13.42 -14.89 -8.62
CA GLY A 291 -12.67 -14.98 -7.36
C GLY A 291 -11.61 -16.08 -7.31
N LYS A 292 -11.48 -16.94 -8.33
CA LYS A 292 -10.45 -17.97 -8.44
C LYS A 292 -9.23 -17.43 -9.21
N ALA A 293 -8.02 -17.68 -8.73
CA ALA A 293 -6.80 -17.28 -9.41
C ALA A 293 -6.68 -17.94 -10.79
N ALA A 294 -6.36 -17.13 -11.80
CA ALA A 294 -6.03 -17.55 -13.15
C ALA A 294 -4.52 -17.56 -13.37
N GLU A 295 -4.04 -18.40 -14.28
CA GLU A 295 -2.64 -18.41 -14.70
C GLU A 295 -2.32 -17.14 -15.49
N VAL A 296 -1.44 -16.26 -14.95
CA VAL A 296 -0.91 -15.11 -15.66
C VAL A 296 0.35 -15.53 -16.41
N LEU A 297 0.32 -15.42 -17.73
CA LEU A 297 1.41 -15.82 -18.62
C LEU A 297 2.42 -14.69 -18.85
N GLY A 298 2.03 -13.44 -18.62
CA GLY A 298 2.88 -12.28 -18.71
C GLY A 298 2.10 -10.97 -18.60
N ALA A 299 2.80 -9.92 -18.21
CA ALA A 299 2.28 -8.55 -18.12
C ALA A 299 3.35 -7.59 -18.62
N VAL A 300 3.01 -6.77 -19.61
CA VAL A 300 3.93 -5.83 -20.26
C VAL A 300 3.25 -4.49 -20.51
N GLY A 301 4.04 -3.42 -20.58
CA GLY A 301 3.59 -2.17 -21.17
C GLY A 301 3.25 -2.39 -22.63
N TYR A 302 2.07 -1.93 -23.06
CA TYR A 302 1.64 -2.10 -24.45
C TYR A 302 2.46 -1.22 -25.39
N PRO A 303 3.17 -1.80 -26.38
CA PRO A 303 4.08 -1.05 -27.25
C PRO A 303 3.42 0.16 -27.92
N GLY A 304 4.06 1.31 -27.84
CA GLY A 304 3.57 2.56 -28.42
C GLY A 304 2.50 3.28 -27.60
N ALA A 305 1.99 2.69 -26.54
CA ALA A 305 1.03 3.34 -25.64
C ALA A 305 1.72 3.92 -24.40
N VAL A 306 1.06 4.91 -23.79
CA VAL A 306 1.45 5.52 -22.51
C VAL A 306 0.50 4.99 -21.43
N ASP A 307 1.06 4.46 -20.32
CA ASP A 307 0.30 3.92 -19.18
C ASP A 307 -0.81 2.91 -19.56
N ALA A 308 -0.64 2.21 -20.67
CA ALA A 308 -1.51 1.10 -21.04
C ALA A 308 -0.70 -0.20 -21.06
N TYR A 309 -1.24 -1.23 -20.45
CA TYR A 309 -0.57 -2.51 -20.24
C TYR A 309 -1.40 -3.64 -20.83
N GLN A 310 -0.71 -4.71 -21.23
CA GLN A 310 -1.32 -5.94 -21.67
C GLN A 310 -0.98 -7.05 -20.68
N VAL A 311 -2.00 -7.76 -20.19
CA VAL A 311 -1.87 -8.94 -19.34
C VAL A 311 -2.40 -10.16 -20.10
N ASN A 312 -1.55 -11.14 -20.31
CA ASN A 312 -1.93 -12.41 -20.91
C ASN A 312 -2.25 -13.40 -19.79
N PHE A 313 -3.45 -13.95 -19.80
CA PHE A 313 -3.87 -14.93 -18.78
C PHE A 313 -4.67 -16.07 -19.41
N ARG A 314 -4.67 -17.22 -18.73
CA ARG A 314 -5.48 -18.37 -19.13
C ARG A 314 -6.78 -18.40 -18.36
N LEU A 315 -7.90 -18.43 -19.05
CA LEU A 315 -9.21 -18.66 -18.44
C LEU A 315 -9.24 -20.05 -17.80
N PRO A 316 -9.53 -20.20 -16.49
CA PRO A 316 -9.56 -21.53 -15.87
C PRO A 316 -10.49 -22.50 -16.60
N PRO A 317 -10.08 -23.77 -16.81
CA PRO A 317 -10.88 -24.73 -17.60
C PRO A 317 -12.18 -25.14 -16.93
N ASP A 318 -12.33 -24.87 -15.65
CA ASP A 318 -13.53 -25.11 -14.83
C ASP A 318 -14.39 -23.84 -14.64
N THR A 319 -14.13 -22.77 -15.42
CA THR A 319 -14.94 -21.56 -15.38
C THR A 319 -16.39 -21.88 -15.77
N VAL A 320 -17.35 -21.46 -14.95
CA VAL A 320 -18.77 -21.67 -15.22
C VAL A 320 -19.19 -20.87 -16.46
N ARG A 321 -19.97 -21.49 -17.35
CA ARG A 321 -20.55 -20.84 -18.53
C ARG A 321 -21.52 -19.72 -18.13
N GLY A 322 -21.54 -18.64 -18.89
CA GLY A 322 -22.30 -17.44 -18.61
C GLY A 322 -21.42 -16.24 -18.28
N PRO A 323 -21.92 -15.24 -17.54
CA PRO A 323 -21.12 -14.10 -17.13
C PRO A 323 -20.02 -14.52 -16.15
N ALA A 324 -18.76 -14.21 -16.47
CA ALA A 324 -17.62 -14.41 -15.57
C ALA A 324 -17.04 -13.07 -15.13
N THR A 325 -16.80 -12.92 -13.85
CA THR A 325 -16.18 -11.72 -13.26
C THR A 325 -14.67 -11.83 -13.34
N ILE A 326 -14.02 -10.87 -13.98
CA ILE A 326 -12.57 -10.76 -14.11
C ILE A 326 -12.09 -9.59 -13.25
N GLN A 327 -11.07 -9.82 -12.44
CA GLN A 327 -10.44 -8.75 -11.66
C GLN A 327 -8.91 -8.86 -11.79
N VAL A 328 -8.27 -7.74 -12.09
CA VAL A 328 -6.81 -7.61 -12.13
C VAL A 328 -6.30 -6.97 -10.85
N THR A 329 -5.19 -7.47 -10.33
CA THR A 329 -4.48 -6.96 -9.16
C THR A 329 -3.02 -6.77 -9.54
N ALA A 330 -2.42 -5.64 -9.14
CA ALA A 330 -0.99 -5.39 -9.28
C ALA A 330 -0.44 -4.83 -7.96
N ALA A 331 0.72 -5.33 -7.52
CA ALA A 331 1.32 -4.96 -6.22
C ALA A 331 0.30 -5.02 -5.07
N TRP A 332 -0.53 -6.07 -5.02
CA TRP A 332 -1.60 -6.30 -4.03
C TRP A 332 -2.74 -5.26 -4.06
N ILE A 333 -2.72 -4.34 -5.01
CA ILE A 333 -3.79 -3.35 -5.23
C ILE A 333 -4.75 -3.92 -6.26
N SER A 334 -5.98 -4.24 -5.85
CA SER A 334 -7.00 -4.77 -6.74
C SER A 334 -7.76 -3.66 -7.45
N GLY A 335 -7.98 -3.84 -8.74
CA GLY A 335 -8.84 -3.02 -9.57
C GLY A 335 -10.33 -3.32 -9.39
N ALA A 336 -11.17 -2.56 -10.08
CA ALA A 336 -12.59 -2.87 -10.17
C ALA A 336 -12.81 -4.14 -11.01
N PRO A 337 -13.73 -5.03 -10.61
CA PRO A 337 -14.07 -6.20 -11.40
C PRO A 337 -14.86 -5.79 -12.65
N VAL A 338 -14.63 -6.53 -13.77
CA VAL A 338 -15.39 -6.43 -15.01
C VAL A 338 -16.01 -7.78 -15.34
N SER A 339 -17.02 -7.81 -16.23
CA SER A 339 -17.69 -9.06 -16.63
C SER A 339 -17.47 -9.35 -18.09
N ILE A 340 -17.20 -10.62 -18.42
CA ILE A 340 -17.15 -11.16 -19.80
C ILE A 340 -18.06 -12.38 -19.94
N PRO A 341 -18.61 -12.64 -21.13
CA PRO A 341 -19.34 -13.87 -21.41
C PRO A 341 -18.39 -15.04 -21.65
N VAL A 342 -18.73 -16.24 -21.11
CA VAL A 342 -18.00 -17.50 -21.26
C VAL A 342 -18.95 -18.59 -21.78
N GLN A 343 -18.53 -19.39 -22.77
CA GLN A 343 -19.24 -20.52 -23.33
C GLN A 343 -18.67 -21.89 -22.98
#